data_a3bc99d318110bdfe179956ee53e71c8
#
_entry.id   a3bc99d318110bdfe179956ee53e71c8
#
_cell.length_a   1.000
_cell.length_b   1.000
_cell.length_c   1.000
_cell.angle_alpha   90.00
_cell.angle_beta   90.00
_cell.angle_gamma   90.00
#
_symmetry.space_group_name_H-M   'P 1'
#
loop_
_entity.id
_entity.type
_entity.pdbx_description
1 polymer ?
#
loop_
_entity_poly.entity_id
_entity_poly.type
_entity_poly.pdbx_seq_one_letter_code
_entity_poly.pdbx_strand_id
1 'polypeptide(L)'
;MSLAVALQSYLRIRSLRRFAGRRADFLAWQSGRLEQWLRNDIHRVEAFRSLAGSLPTLEDIPLMEKSDLMADFSRYNVPRITNEQGWRAFEGDRRIGDLIAGASTGTSGNRGLFVISQKERFAWLGAILAKALPDFWHHRDRIAVLLPIDTPLYESANRTRILTLRFFDTNAPVGEHRADLLTFNPTVLIAPPRILRQIAEMDTDLSPRRVFSCAEKLERFDRDIIEMAFRIPLREIYMATEGLLGVTCAHGRLHLAEDCMHFSFEEKAGGLSLPIISDFSRNTQIMARYRLNDLLRLGSKGCPCGSPLQIVDEIVGREDDIFYLGGDDGGLVELTPDLLRNTVVDSDRGILDFKLVQTGRNKLMLHLPLSVSQAVRDKVRGNLANLLQRHMILQSAVEVVELIPDPSMKLRRVMRQWRPSDGQLTCQNWS
;
A
#
# COMPACT_ATOMS: atom_id res chain seq x y z
N MET A 1 -1.20 22.66 -20.69
CA MET A 1 -2.39 22.05 -20.06
C MET A 1 -2.08 21.19 -18.83
N SER A 2 -1.02 20.41 -18.81
CA SER A 2 -0.69 19.42 -17.77
C SER A 2 -0.29 19.97 -16.40
N LEU A 3 0.60 20.98 -16.33
CA LEU A 3 1.01 21.58 -15.05
C LEU A 3 -0.11 22.38 -14.36
N ALA A 4 -1.00 22.98 -15.13
CA ALA A 4 -2.16 23.68 -14.59
C ALA A 4 -3.10 22.72 -13.85
N VAL A 5 -3.29 21.48 -14.34
CA VAL A 5 -4.07 20.43 -13.66
C VAL A 5 -3.40 20.04 -12.35
N ALA A 6 -2.08 19.85 -12.34
CA ALA A 6 -1.35 19.52 -11.11
C ALA A 6 -1.47 20.65 -10.08
N LEU A 7 -1.30 21.90 -10.50
CA LEU A 7 -1.46 23.06 -9.62
C LEU A 7 -2.89 23.17 -9.08
N GLN A 8 -3.89 23.01 -9.94
CA GLN A 8 -5.30 23.03 -9.52
C GLN A 8 -5.59 21.94 -8.48
N SER A 9 -5.11 20.71 -8.71
CA SER A 9 -5.25 19.60 -7.76
C SER A 9 -4.53 19.92 -6.44
N TYR A 10 -3.29 20.40 -6.51
CA TYR A 10 -2.54 20.82 -5.33
C TYR A 10 -3.32 21.87 -4.52
N LEU A 11 -3.76 22.97 -5.15
CA LEU A 11 -4.49 24.04 -4.48
C LEU A 11 -5.81 23.53 -3.88
N ARG A 12 -6.55 22.67 -4.60
CA ARG A 12 -7.77 22.03 -4.10
C ARG A 12 -7.50 21.25 -2.81
N ILE A 13 -6.50 20.38 -2.80
CA ILE A 13 -6.14 19.58 -1.62
C ILE A 13 -5.71 20.51 -0.46
N ARG A 14 -4.89 21.51 -0.74
CA ARG A 14 -4.45 22.47 0.29
C ARG A 14 -5.61 23.33 0.86
N SER A 15 -6.60 23.65 0.04
CA SER A 15 -7.77 24.41 0.48
C SER A 15 -8.64 23.64 1.50
N LEU A 16 -8.54 22.31 1.54
CA LEU A 16 -9.29 21.48 2.51
C LEU A 16 -8.79 21.65 3.95
N ARG A 17 -7.67 22.32 4.17
CA ARG A 17 -7.25 22.80 5.50
C ARG A 17 -8.30 23.68 6.19
N ARG A 18 -9.21 24.31 5.43
CA ARG A 18 -10.35 25.04 5.98
C ARG A 18 -11.25 24.19 6.87
N PHE A 19 -11.21 22.85 6.70
CA PHE A 19 -11.94 21.91 7.54
C PHE A 19 -11.13 21.39 8.74
N ALA A 20 -9.99 22.00 9.05
CA ALA A 20 -9.18 21.59 10.19
C ALA A 20 -10.03 21.55 11.48
N GLY A 21 -10.00 20.41 12.18
CA GLY A 21 -10.81 20.16 13.38
C GLY A 21 -12.32 20.00 13.14
N ARG A 22 -12.80 20.07 11.89
CA ARG A 22 -14.23 20.02 11.54
C ARG A 22 -14.53 18.80 10.66
N ARG A 23 -14.47 17.60 11.24
CA ARG A 23 -14.68 16.34 10.54
C ARG A 23 -16.05 16.26 9.86
N ALA A 24 -17.14 16.70 10.54
CA ALA A 24 -18.48 16.65 9.99
C ALA A 24 -18.63 17.50 8.71
N ASP A 25 -18.07 18.73 8.71
CA ASP A 25 -18.10 19.60 7.54
C ASP A 25 -17.31 19.02 6.36
N PHE A 26 -16.18 18.37 6.67
CA PHE A 26 -15.40 17.67 5.66
C PHE A 26 -16.18 16.50 5.04
N LEU A 27 -16.85 15.69 5.87
CA LEU A 27 -17.67 14.58 5.40
C LEU A 27 -18.85 15.07 4.53
N ALA A 28 -19.50 16.17 4.91
CA ALA A 28 -20.54 16.76 4.07
C ALA A 28 -20.01 17.23 2.71
N TRP A 29 -18.81 17.83 2.68
CA TRP A 29 -18.14 18.18 1.43
C TRP A 29 -17.82 16.94 0.59
N GLN A 30 -17.28 15.87 1.21
CA GLN A 30 -16.94 14.61 0.55
C GLN A 30 -18.19 13.95 -0.05
N SER A 31 -19.29 13.90 0.73
CA SER A 31 -20.58 13.35 0.27
C SER A 31 -21.05 14.03 -1.01
N GLY A 32 -21.05 15.38 -1.04
CA GLY A 32 -21.41 16.11 -2.24
C GLY A 32 -20.51 15.83 -3.45
N ARG A 33 -19.21 15.56 -3.23
CA ARG A 33 -18.28 15.14 -4.30
C ARG A 33 -18.58 13.73 -4.80
N LEU A 34 -18.86 12.82 -3.88
CA LEU A 34 -19.24 11.45 -4.19
C LEU A 34 -20.54 11.39 -4.97
N GLU A 35 -21.59 12.09 -4.52
CA GLU A 35 -22.87 12.18 -5.19
C GLU A 35 -22.74 12.74 -6.62
N GLN A 36 -21.93 13.79 -6.79
CA GLN A 36 -21.66 14.36 -8.12
C GLN A 36 -21.01 13.32 -9.04
N TRP A 37 -20.05 12.55 -8.53
CA TRP A 37 -19.36 11.50 -9.29
C TRP A 37 -20.29 10.32 -9.62
N LEU A 38 -21.08 9.87 -8.65
CA LEU A 38 -22.08 8.83 -8.84
C LEU A 38 -23.11 9.22 -9.93
N ARG A 39 -23.54 10.47 -9.93
CA ARG A 39 -24.51 10.99 -10.91
C ARG A 39 -23.93 11.12 -12.31
N ASN A 40 -22.69 11.60 -12.44
CA ASN A 40 -22.15 12.07 -13.73
C ASN A 40 -21.19 11.09 -14.39
N ASP A 41 -20.48 10.26 -13.62
CA ASP A 41 -19.32 9.54 -14.12
C ASP A 41 -19.47 8.01 -14.08
N ILE A 42 -20.16 7.47 -13.07
CA ILE A 42 -20.16 6.01 -12.83
C ILE A 42 -20.77 5.22 -14.00
N HIS A 43 -21.85 5.72 -14.59
CA HIS A 43 -22.57 5.05 -15.69
C HIS A 43 -21.83 5.08 -17.04
N ARG A 44 -20.69 5.79 -17.13
CA ARG A 44 -19.88 5.86 -18.35
C ARG A 44 -19.18 4.55 -18.68
N VAL A 45 -19.05 3.66 -17.72
CA VAL A 45 -18.52 2.31 -17.91
C VAL A 45 -19.65 1.29 -18.00
N GLU A 46 -19.39 0.18 -18.68
CA GLU A 46 -20.41 -0.83 -18.91
C GLU A 46 -20.93 -1.47 -17.64
N ALA A 47 -20.03 -1.73 -16.69
CA ALA A 47 -20.38 -2.39 -15.43
C ALA A 47 -21.50 -1.68 -14.66
N PHE A 48 -21.63 -0.36 -14.82
CA PHE A 48 -22.61 0.47 -14.10
C PHE A 48 -23.58 1.23 -15.04
N ARG A 49 -23.66 0.83 -16.30
CA ARG A 49 -24.53 1.50 -17.31
C ARG A 49 -26.01 1.45 -16.95
N SER A 50 -26.47 0.42 -16.27
CA SER A 50 -27.83 0.28 -15.79
C SER A 50 -28.25 1.36 -14.79
N LEU A 51 -27.29 2.04 -14.17
CA LEU A 51 -27.55 3.14 -13.23
C LEU A 51 -27.72 4.50 -13.91
N ALA A 52 -27.61 4.56 -15.24
CA ALA A 52 -27.80 5.79 -16.00
C ALA A 52 -29.26 6.33 -15.84
N GLY A 53 -29.36 7.64 -15.56
CA GLY A 53 -30.66 8.29 -15.37
C GLY A 53 -31.29 8.10 -13.99
N SER A 54 -30.65 7.34 -13.09
CA SER A 54 -31.00 7.25 -11.67
C SER A 54 -30.16 8.21 -10.81
N LEU A 55 -30.49 8.29 -9.53
CA LEU A 55 -29.66 8.92 -8.48
C LEU A 55 -29.08 7.80 -7.61
N PRO A 56 -28.04 7.09 -8.09
CA PRO A 56 -27.51 5.94 -7.37
C PRO A 56 -26.82 6.36 -6.09
N THR A 57 -26.93 5.52 -5.08
CA THR A 57 -26.15 5.56 -3.86
C THR A 57 -25.04 4.51 -3.94
N LEU A 58 -24.11 4.48 -2.97
CA LEU A 58 -23.10 3.42 -2.93
C LEU A 58 -23.71 2.04 -2.71
N GLU A 59 -24.83 1.95 -1.99
CA GLU A 59 -25.53 0.71 -1.68
C GLU A 59 -26.12 0.04 -2.93
N ASP A 60 -26.44 0.83 -3.97
CA ASP A 60 -26.92 0.31 -5.26
C ASP A 60 -25.83 -0.33 -6.11
N ILE A 61 -24.56 -0.16 -5.70
CA ILE A 61 -23.40 -0.67 -6.42
C ILE A 61 -22.93 -1.97 -5.75
N PRO A 62 -22.77 -3.07 -6.50
CA PRO A 62 -22.25 -4.29 -5.94
C PRO A 62 -20.81 -4.11 -5.43
N LEU A 63 -20.44 -4.85 -4.39
CA LEU A 63 -19.07 -4.92 -3.95
C LEU A 63 -18.21 -5.47 -5.09
N MET A 64 -17.10 -4.82 -5.39
CA MET A 64 -16.19 -5.20 -6.45
C MET A 64 -14.87 -5.68 -5.83
N GLU A 65 -14.42 -6.84 -6.25
CA GLU A 65 -13.11 -7.37 -5.92
C GLU A 65 -12.16 -7.33 -7.12
N LYS A 66 -10.90 -7.63 -6.86
CA LYS A 66 -9.88 -7.67 -7.91
C LYS A 66 -10.18 -8.76 -8.96
N SER A 67 -10.74 -9.87 -8.54
CA SER A 67 -11.20 -10.95 -9.43
C SER A 67 -12.24 -10.45 -10.43
N ASP A 68 -13.21 -9.65 -9.99
CA ASP A 68 -14.27 -9.10 -10.84
C ASP A 68 -13.70 -8.13 -11.87
N LEU A 69 -12.80 -7.23 -11.41
CA LEU A 69 -12.10 -6.30 -12.29
C LEU A 69 -11.28 -7.03 -13.35
N MET A 70 -10.61 -8.12 -12.97
CA MET A 70 -9.72 -8.88 -13.85
C MET A 70 -10.44 -9.96 -14.67
N ALA A 71 -11.69 -10.30 -14.34
CA ALA A 71 -12.52 -11.15 -15.18
C ALA A 71 -12.85 -10.47 -16.53
N ASP A 72 -13.16 -9.17 -16.49
CA ASP A 72 -13.36 -8.36 -17.70
C ASP A 72 -13.03 -6.89 -17.42
N PHE A 73 -11.77 -6.52 -17.59
CA PHE A 73 -11.26 -5.17 -17.34
C PHE A 73 -11.94 -4.11 -18.21
N SER A 74 -12.40 -4.47 -19.43
CA SER A 74 -13.01 -3.55 -20.38
C SER A 74 -14.34 -2.96 -19.87
N ARG A 75 -15.03 -3.68 -18.99
CA ARG A 75 -16.31 -3.22 -18.42
C ARG A 75 -16.15 -2.08 -17.42
N TYR A 76 -14.95 -1.88 -16.85
CA TYR A 76 -14.68 -0.92 -15.77
C TYR A 76 -13.87 0.30 -16.23
N ASN A 77 -13.54 0.40 -17.50
CA ASN A 77 -12.85 1.57 -18.05
C ASN A 77 -13.59 2.16 -19.27
N VAL A 78 -13.60 3.49 -19.34
CA VAL A 78 -14.33 4.23 -20.37
C VAL A 78 -13.83 3.93 -21.80
N PRO A 79 -12.51 3.83 -22.04
CA PRO A 79 -12.00 3.52 -23.38
C PRO A 79 -12.16 2.05 -23.79
N ARG A 80 -12.75 1.19 -22.96
CA ARG A 80 -12.99 -0.23 -23.26
C ARG A 80 -11.72 -1.05 -23.51
N ILE A 81 -10.63 -0.73 -22.85
CA ILE A 81 -9.37 -1.47 -22.95
C ILE A 81 -9.57 -2.86 -22.36
N THR A 82 -9.25 -3.89 -23.13
CA THR A 82 -9.33 -5.29 -22.71
C THR A 82 -8.15 -5.68 -21.84
N ASN A 83 -8.26 -6.82 -21.13
CA ASN A 83 -7.14 -7.40 -20.37
C ASN A 83 -5.90 -7.58 -21.25
N GLU A 84 -6.07 -8.15 -22.46
CA GLU A 84 -4.99 -8.41 -23.38
C GLU A 84 -4.27 -7.12 -23.82
N GLN A 85 -5.04 -6.08 -24.17
CA GLN A 85 -4.48 -4.78 -24.53
C GLN A 85 -3.72 -4.14 -23.36
N GLY A 86 -4.28 -4.23 -22.16
CA GLY A 86 -3.65 -3.71 -20.94
C GLY A 86 -2.34 -4.41 -20.61
N TRP A 87 -2.30 -5.74 -20.69
CA TRP A 87 -1.07 -6.51 -20.44
C TRP A 87 -0.02 -6.28 -21.52
N ARG A 88 -0.40 -6.27 -22.79
CA ARG A 88 0.52 -5.96 -23.91
C ARG A 88 1.15 -4.57 -23.75
N ALA A 89 0.36 -3.58 -23.35
CA ALA A 89 0.88 -2.25 -23.09
C ALA A 89 1.82 -2.23 -21.88
N PHE A 90 1.47 -2.92 -20.80
CA PHE A 90 2.30 -2.99 -19.59
C PHE A 90 3.66 -3.65 -19.84
N GLU A 91 3.73 -4.66 -20.68
CA GLU A 91 4.96 -5.35 -21.09
C GLU A 91 5.79 -4.56 -22.11
N GLY A 92 5.16 -3.62 -22.82
CA GLY A 92 5.79 -2.72 -23.78
C GLY A 92 6.17 -1.36 -23.18
N ASP A 93 5.73 -0.29 -23.86
CA ASP A 93 6.01 1.11 -23.48
C ASP A 93 5.06 1.67 -22.41
N ARG A 94 4.15 0.85 -21.92
CA ARG A 94 3.11 1.19 -20.92
C ARG A 94 2.13 2.27 -21.38
N ARG A 95 1.92 2.39 -22.68
CA ARG A 95 1.02 3.38 -23.29
C ARG A 95 -0.05 2.71 -24.15
N ILE A 96 -1.24 3.26 -24.12
CA ILE A 96 -2.34 2.94 -25.04
C ILE A 96 -2.87 4.29 -25.53
N GLY A 97 -2.35 4.77 -26.68
CA GLY A 97 -2.58 6.13 -27.10
C GLY A 97 -2.11 7.15 -26.05
N ASP A 98 -3.01 8.02 -25.59
CA ASP A 98 -2.72 9.01 -24.54
C ASP A 98 -2.83 8.47 -23.11
N LEU A 99 -3.19 7.21 -22.94
CA LEU A 99 -3.35 6.58 -21.64
C LEU A 99 -2.05 5.92 -21.18
N ILE A 100 -1.90 5.81 -19.87
CA ILE A 100 -0.86 5.03 -19.23
C ILE A 100 -1.50 3.78 -18.65
N ALA A 101 -0.94 2.62 -19.01
CA ALA A 101 -1.26 1.34 -18.40
C ALA A 101 -0.22 0.97 -17.35
N GLY A 102 -0.68 0.39 -16.26
CA GLY A 102 0.18 -0.14 -15.22
C GLY A 102 -0.44 -1.39 -14.59
N ALA A 103 0.38 -2.09 -13.80
CA ALA A 103 -0.08 -3.29 -13.12
C ALA A 103 0.53 -3.42 -11.72
N SER A 104 -0.14 -4.20 -10.88
CA SER A 104 0.40 -4.56 -9.56
C SER A 104 1.60 -5.49 -9.71
N THR A 105 2.55 -5.37 -8.79
CA THR A 105 3.74 -6.25 -8.69
C THR A 105 3.43 -7.61 -8.05
N GLY A 106 2.16 -8.02 -7.97
CA GLY A 106 1.72 -9.24 -7.28
C GLY A 106 2.48 -10.49 -7.68
N THR A 107 2.98 -11.20 -6.69
CA THR A 107 3.79 -12.43 -6.81
C THR A 107 2.95 -13.71 -6.93
N SER A 108 1.64 -13.63 -6.80
CA SER A 108 0.72 -14.78 -6.64
C SER A 108 -0.21 -15.04 -7.82
N GLY A 109 0.18 -14.61 -9.03
CA GLY A 109 -0.70 -14.80 -10.21
C GLY A 109 -1.94 -13.87 -10.23
N ASN A 110 -2.25 -13.19 -9.14
CA ASN A 110 -3.37 -12.27 -9.02
C ASN A 110 -2.90 -10.81 -9.22
N ARG A 111 -2.38 -10.50 -10.42
CA ARG A 111 -1.96 -9.14 -10.79
C ARG A 111 -3.18 -8.33 -11.24
N GLY A 112 -3.26 -7.07 -10.82
CA GLY A 112 -4.30 -6.13 -11.26
C GLY A 112 -3.75 -5.14 -12.27
N LEU A 113 -4.55 -4.83 -13.29
CA LEU A 113 -4.30 -3.76 -14.25
C LEU A 113 -4.93 -2.45 -13.80
N PHE A 114 -4.35 -1.35 -14.24
CA PHE A 114 -5.00 -0.05 -14.21
C PHE A 114 -4.66 0.76 -15.46
N VAL A 115 -5.55 1.69 -15.79
CA VAL A 115 -5.31 2.70 -16.84
C VAL A 115 -5.68 4.08 -16.31
N ILE A 116 -4.86 5.07 -16.64
CA ILE A 116 -5.11 6.47 -16.30
C ILE A 116 -4.84 7.39 -17.48
N SER A 117 -5.60 8.48 -17.55
CA SER A 117 -5.34 9.55 -18.51
C SER A 117 -4.20 10.47 -18.06
N GLN A 118 -3.66 11.25 -19.01
CA GLN A 118 -2.66 12.29 -18.71
C GLN A 118 -3.20 13.29 -17.67
N LYS A 119 -4.49 13.66 -17.77
CA LYS A 119 -5.14 14.58 -16.83
C LYS A 119 -5.14 14.02 -15.42
N GLU A 120 -5.55 12.76 -15.25
CA GLU A 120 -5.57 12.08 -13.95
C GLU A 120 -4.17 11.93 -13.36
N ARG A 121 -3.17 11.62 -14.19
CA ARG A 121 -1.76 11.57 -13.77
C ARG A 121 -1.29 12.89 -13.16
N PHE A 122 -1.59 14.01 -13.83
CA PHE A 122 -1.21 15.33 -13.31
C PHE A 122 -2.03 15.73 -12.07
N ALA A 123 -3.32 15.37 -12.01
CA ALA A 123 -4.13 15.57 -10.82
C ALA A 123 -3.58 14.77 -9.62
N TRP A 124 -3.18 13.52 -9.85
CA TRP A 124 -2.53 12.68 -8.86
C TRP A 124 -1.18 13.27 -8.39
N LEU A 125 -0.35 13.76 -9.31
CA LEU A 125 0.90 14.45 -8.96
C LEU A 125 0.64 15.65 -8.06
N GLY A 126 -0.35 16.48 -8.37
CA GLY A 126 -0.74 17.61 -7.53
C GLY A 126 -1.21 17.18 -6.13
N ALA A 127 -1.96 16.09 -6.04
CA ALA A 127 -2.44 15.54 -4.78
C ALA A 127 -1.29 15.01 -3.90
N ILE A 128 -0.34 14.25 -4.47
CA ILE A 128 0.80 13.73 -3.71
C ILE A 128 1.73 14.87 -3.26
N LEU A 129 1.98 15.87 -4.10
CA LEU A 129 2.75 17.06 -3.71
C LEU A 129 2.09 17.81 -2.56
N ALA A 130 0.76 18.01 -2.60
CA ALA A 130 0.05 18.71 -1.55
C ALA A 130 0.13 18.01 -0.17
N LYS A 131 0.27 16.68 -0.17
CA LYS A 131 0.33 15.84 1.03
C LYS A 131 1.77 15.60 1.50
N ALA A 132 2.64 15.14 0.60
CA ALA A 132 4.01 14.75 0.93
C ALA A 132 4.97 15.96 1.00
N LEU A 133 4.85 16.89 0.07
CA LEU A 133 5.73 18.04 -0.09
C LEU A 133 4.94 19.36 -0.13
N PRO A 134 4.18 19.70 0.95
CA PRO A 134 3.29 20.86 0.95
C PRO A 134 4.00 22.22 0.84
N ASP A 135 5.32 22.24 0.97
CA ASP A 135 6.22 23.38 0.93
C ASP A 135 7.18 23.36 -0.28
N PHE A 136 6.92 22.51 -1.29
CA PHE A 136 7.84 22.34 -2.42
C PHE A 136 8.17 23.64 -3.17
N TRP A 137 7.32 24.65 -3.07
CA TRP A 137 7.54 25.99 -3.67
C TRP A 137 8.75 26.73 -3.07
N HIS A 138 9.11 26.40 -1.82
CA HIS A 138 10.20 27.06 -1.09
C HIS A 138 11.53 26.31 -1.21
N HIS A 139 11.51 25.15 -1.88
CA HIS A 139 12.66 24.28 -2.00
C HIS A 139 12.87 23.88 -3.47
N ARG A 140 14.11 23.64 -3.85
CA ARG A 140 14.47 22.98 -5.11
C ARG A 140 14.73 21.52 -4.83
N ASP A 141 13.65 20.75 -4.75
CA ASP A 141 13.76 19.36 -4.32
C ASP A 141 14.35 18.46 -5.40
N ARG A 142 15.34 17.68 -4.98
CA ARG A 142 15.88 16.55 -5.72
C ARG A 142 15.32 15.28 -5.07
N ILE A 143 14.41 14.63 -5.77
CA ILE A 143 13.65 13.48 -5.29
C ILE A 143 14.28 12.22 -5.89
N ALA A 144 14.88 11.37 -5.07
CA ALA A 144 15.28 10.03 -5.48
C ALA A 144 14.15 9.05 -5.16
N VAL A 145 13.71 8.32 -6.18
CA VAL A 145 12.73 7.24 -6.06
C VAL A 145 13.42 5.92 -6.38
N LEU A 146 13.49 5.04 -5.40
CA LEU A 146 14.11 3.73 -5.55
C LEU A 146 13.00 2.66 -5.55
N LEU A 147 12.67 2.14 -6.70
CA LEU A 147 11.63 1.12 -6.91
C LEU A 147 12.09 0.13 -7.98
N PRO A 148 11.58 -1.12 -7.98
CA PRO A 148 11.99 -2.14 -8.96
C PRO A 148 11.43 -1.90 -10.36
N ILE A 149 10.67 -0.83 -10.57
CA ILE A 149 10.01 -0.53 -11.83
C ILE A 149 10.03 0.97 -12.07
N ASP A 150 10.75 1.40 -13.09
CA ASP A 150 10.56 2.73 -13.64
C ASP A 150 9.18 2.81 -14.31
N THR A 151 8.47 3.90 -14.08
CA THR A 151 7.13 4.09 -14.62
C THR A 151 6.95 5.48 -15.20
N PRO A 152 6.34 5.61 -16.40
CA PRO A 152 6.03 6.90 -17.00
C PRO A 152 5.17 7.83 -16.13
N LEU A 153 4.58 7.30 -15.05
CA LEU A 153 3.78 8.07 -14.09
C LEU A 153 4.54 9.30 -13.55
N TYR A 154 5.84 9.16 -13.33
CA TYR A 154 6.66 10.18 -12.67
C TYR A 154 7.43 11.11 -13.63
N GLU A 155 7.49 10.81 -14.93
CA GLU A 155 8.16 11.65 -15.94
C GLU A 155 7.68 13.11 -15.94
N SER A 156 6.43 13.32 -15.53
CA SER A 156 5.82 14.65 -15.47
C SER A 156 6.41 15.57 -14.41
N ALA A 157 7.03 15.02 -13.36
CA ALA A 157 7.66 15.80 -12.29
C ALA A 157 8.91 16.52 -12.78
N ASN A 158 9.65 15.93 -13.73
CA ASN A 158 10.90 16.50 -14.27
C ASN A 158 10.70 17.69 -15.22
N ARG A 159 9.47 18.08 -15.52
CA ARG A 159 9.17 19.22 -16.40
C ARG A 159 9.22 20.59 -15.70
N THR A 160 9.59 20.62 -14.42
CA THR A 160 9.68 21.86 -13.65
C THR A 160 11.11 22.11 -13.20
N ARG A 161 11.54 23.38 -13.10
CA ARG A 161 12.83 23.76 -12.52
C ARG A 161 12.86 23.68 -10.99
N ILE A 162 11.72 23.41 -10.37
CA ILE A 162 11.53 23.40 -8.91
C ILE A 162 11.71 21.98 -8.35
N LEU A 163 11.38 20.97 -9.15
CA LEU A 163 11.47 19.56 -8.79
C LEU A 163 12.31 18.82 -9.81
N THR A 164 13.31 18.08 -9.33
CA THR A 164 14.05 17.12 -10.14
C THR A 164 13.82 15.74 -9.54
N LEU A 165 13.33 14.81 -10.35
CA LEU A 165 13.07 13.45 -9.92
C LEU A 165 13.99 12.51 -10.67
N ARG A 166 14.67 11.60 -9.95
CA ARG A 166 15.50 10.54 -10.53
C ARG A 166 15.06 9.19 -9.98
N PHE A 167 14.89 8.23 -10.88
CA PHE A 167 14.66 6.83 -10.53
C PHE A 167 15.97 6.07 -10.43
N PHE A 168 15.99 5.15 -9.45
CA PHE A 168 17.05 4.19 -9.24
C PHE A 168 16.41 2.82 -9.21
N ASP A 169 16.82 1.93 -10.12
CA ASP A 169 16.24 0.60 -10.25
C ASP A 169 16.73 -0.32 -9.12
N THR A 170 15.82 -0.77 -8.27
CA THR A 170 16.15 -1.67 -7.17
C THR A 170 16.23 -3.15 -7.56
N ASN A 171 16.11 -3.51 -8.85
CA ASN A 171 16.50 -4.82 -9.34
C ASN A 171 18.03 -5.00 -9.29
N ALA A 172 18.80 -3.91 -9.36
CA ALA A 172 20.22 -3.90 -9.06
C ALA A 172 20.48 -3.73 -7.55
N PRO A 173 21.59 -4.27 -7.01
CA PRO A 173 21.99 -4.04 -5.64
C PRO A 173 22.09 -2.55 -5.31
N VAL A 174 21.55 -2.13 -4.17
CA VAL A 174 21.52 -0.70 -3.77
C VAL A 174 22.93 -0.08 -3.71
N GLY A 175 23.96 -0.89 -3.37
CA GLY A 175 25.35 -0.46 -3.35
C GLY A 175 25.87 0.06 -4.68
N GLU A 176 25.37 -0.45 -5.81
CA GLU A 176 25.73 0.02 -7.15
C GLU A 176 25.26 1.45 -7.42
N HIS A 177 24.21 1.87 -6.75
CA HIS A 177 23.66 3.23 -6.87
C HIS A 177 24.35 4.26 -5.95
N ARG A 178 25.32 3.83 -5.11
CA ARG A 178 25.95 4.70 -4.10
C ARG A 178 26.54 5.97 -4.71
N ALA A 179 27.39 5.84 -5.73
CA ALA A 179 28.04 6.98 -6.38
C ALA A 179 27.02 7.94 -7.02
N ASP A 180 26.03 7.39 -7.66
CA ASP A 180 24.95 8.12 -8.30
C ASP A 180 24.07 8.87 -7.30
N LEU A 181 23.73 8.23 -6.17
CA LEU A 181 22.98 8.85 -5.08
C LEU A 181 23.77 10.01 -4.45
N LEU A 182 25.05 9.83 -4.19
CA LEU A 182 25.93 10.91 -3.68
C LEU A 182 26.02 12.07 -4.65
N THR A 183 26.20 11.80 -5.93
CA THR A 183 26.26 12.85 -6.99
C THR A 183 24.93 13.59 -7.13
N PHE A 184 23.80 12.85 -7.09
CA PHE A 184 22.48 13.44 -7.16
C PHE A 184 22.12 14.22 -5.90
N ASN A 185 22.65 13.80 -4.74
CA ASN A 185 22.46 14.40 -3.43
C ASN A 185 20.98 14.71 -3.15
N PRO A 186 20.13 13.69 -2.98
CA PRO A 186 18.70 13.88 -2.89
C PRO A 186 18.30 14.64 -1.63
N THR A 187 17.37 15.58 -1.77
CA THR A 187 16.72 16.26 -0.63
C THR A 187 15.51 15.49 -0.13
N VAL A 188 14.98 14.58 -0.95
CA VAL A 188 13.86 13.69 -0.62
C VAL A 188 14.19 12.28 -1.11
N LEU A 189 14.06 11.29 -0.20
CA LEU A 189 14.18 9.88 -0.51
C LEU A 189 12.80 9.20 -0.44
N ILE A 190 12.48 8.38 -1.43
CA ILE A 190 11.27 7.57 -1.47
C ILE A 190 11.65 6.15 -1.87
N ALA A 191 11.51 5.19 -0.97
CA ALA A 191 11.85 3.79 -1.24
C ALA A 191 11.11 2.82 -0.30
N PRO A 192 11.12 1.51 -0.59
CA PRO A 192 10.72 0.49 0.37
C PRO A 192 11.59 0.52 1.64
N PRO A 193 11.05 0.12 2.81
CA PRO A 193 11.78 0.16 4.10
C PRO A 193 13.12 -0.54 4.04
N ARG A 194 13.18 -1.72 3.43
CA ARG A 194 14.42 -2.50 3.26
C ARG A 194 15.50 -1.72 2.51
N ILE A 195 15.12 -1.04 1.43
CA ILE A 195 16.04 -0.22 0.62
C ILE A 195 16.51 1.01 1.41
N LEU A 196 15.60 1.69 2.12
CA LEU A 196 15.95 2.82 2.98
C LEU A 196 16.94 2.40 4.09
N ARG A 197 16.73 1.23 4.70
CA ARG A 197 17.63 0.66 5.70
C ARG A 197 19.01 0.40 5.07
N GLN A 198 19.08 -0.24 3.91
CA GLN A 198 20.36 -0.47 3.22
C GLN A 198 21.08 0.84 2.92
N ILE A 199 20.39 1.90 2.49
CA ILE A 199 20.99 3.23 2.29
C ILE A 199 21.45 3.82 3.63
N ALA A 200 20.68 3.66 4.70
CA ALA A 200 21.02 4.13 6.04
C ALA A 200 22.26 3.42 6.63
N GLU A 201 22.46 2.16 6.28
CA GLU A 201 23.61 1.34 6.70
C GLU A 201 24.85 1.59 5.82
N MET A 202 24.70 2.19 4.64
CA MET A 202 25.83 2.65 3.85
C MET A 202 26.46 3.87 4.55
N ASP A 203 27.76 3.87 4.70
CA ASP A 203 28.49 5.05 5.14
C ASP A 203 28.40 6.15 4.06
N THR A 204 27.35 6.98 4.18
CA THR A 204 27.03 8.05 3.22
C THR A 204 26.76 9.35 3.96
N ASP A 205 27.25 10.47 3.40
CA ASP A 205 26.95 11.83 3.88
C ASP A 205 25.59 12.36 3.36
N LEU A 206 24.65 11.47 3.01
CA LEU A 206 23.34 11.89 2.56
C LEU A 206 22.55 12.54 3.69
N SER A 207 22.04 13.74 3.44
CA SER A 207 21.27 14.53 4.40
C SER A 207 19.93 14.98 3.78
N PRO A 208 19.01 14.03 3.51
CA PRO A 208 17.71 14.37 2.98
C PRO A 208 16.87 15.14 4.02
N ARG A 209 16.09 16.11 3.58
CA ARG A 209 15.15 16.81 4.46
C ARG A 209 13.86 16.03 4.72
N ARG A 210 13.59 15.01 3.90
CA ARG A 210 12.45 14.07 4.05
C ARG A 210 12.79 12.70 3.52
N VAL A 211 12.33 11.71 4.26
CA VAL A 211 12.39 10.30 3.85
C VAL A 211 10.99 9.71 3.93
N PHE A 212 10.57 9.03 2.86
CA PHE A 212 9.29 8.34 2.78
C PHE A 212 9.50 6.86 2.51
N SER A 213 8.93 6.04 3.37
CA SER A 213 8.76 4.62 3.14
C SER A 213 7.53 4.38 2.27
N CYS A 214 7.60 3.45 1.33
CA CYS A 214 6.48 3.08 0.46
C CYS A 214 6.54 1.62 0.02
N ALA A 215 5.48 1.15 -0.64
CA ALA A 215 5.37 -0.13 -1.33
C ALA A 215 5.40 -1.39 -0.46
N GLU A 216 6.03 -1.38 0.69
CA GLU A 216 6.12 -2.49 1.66
C GLU A 216 5.71 -2.01 3.04
N LYS A 217 5.35 -2.96 3.93
CA LYS A 217 5.07 -2.62 5.32
C LYS A 217 6.35 -2.13 6.00
N LEU A 218 6.23 -0.98 6.68
CA LEU A 218 7.29 -0.43 7.52
C LEU A 218 7.28 -1.12 8.88
N GLU A 219 8.36 -1.79 9.23
CA GLU A 219 8.55 -2.37 10.54
C GLU A 219 9.18 -1.37 11.52
N ARG A 220 8.94 -1.60 12.81
CA ARG A 220 9.44 -0.70 13.85
C ARG A 220 10.97 -0.60 13.84
N PHE A 221 11.67 -1.72 13.71
CA PHE A 221 13.12 -1.74 13.67
C PHE A 221 13.70 -1.05 12.42
N ASP A 222 13.03 -1.18 11.23
CA ASP A 222 13.43 -0.45 10.02
C ASP A 222 13.30 1.06 10.25
N ARG A 223 12.17 1.48 10.89
CA ARG A 223 11.96 2.88 11.27
C ARG A 223 13.07 3.40 12.17
N ASP A 224 13.37 2.67 13.24
CA ASP A 224 14.38 3.08 14.22
C ASP A 224 15.77 3.25 13.59
N ILE A 225 16.19 2.32 12.73
CA ILE A 225 17.48 2.39 12.01
C ILE A 225 17.50 3.60 11.05
N ILE A 226 16.45 3.78 10.26
CA ILE A 226 16.38 4.83 9.26
C ILE A 226 16.33 6.22 9.92
N GLU A 227 15.49 6.39 10.96
CA GLU A 227 15.38 7.66 11.68
C GLU A 227 16.67 8.02 12.42
N MET A 228 17.38 7.03 12.98
CA MET A 228 18.68 7.23 13.63
C MET A 228 19.75 7.69 12.63
N ALA A 229 19.82 7.06 11.45
CA ALA A 229 20.80 7.38 10.42
C ALA A 229 20.59 8.77 9.82
N PHE A 230 19.36 9.08 9.39
CA PHE A 230 19.05 10.36 8.74
C PHE A 230 18.71 11.49 9.72
N ARG A 231 18.50 11.19 11.00
CA ARG A 231 18.15 12.15 12.08
C ARG A 231 16.87 12.97 11.77
N ILE A 232 15.94 12.39 11.05
CA ILE A 232 14.64 12.97 10.71
C ILE A 232 13.54 11.93 10.84
N PRO A 233 12.29 12.34 11.13
CA PRO A 233 11.17 11.42 11.20
C PRO A 233 10.89 10.77 9.84
N LEU A 234 10.81 9.45 9.83
CA LEU A 234 10.39 8.67 8.66
C LEU A 234 8.88 8.79 8.47
N ARG A 235 8.47 9.08 7.24
CA ARG A 235 7.07 9.16 6.83
C ARG A 235 6.72 8.01 5.92
N GLU A 236 5.42 7.79 5.72
CA GLU A 236 4.91 6.72 4.86
C GLU A 236 4.03 7.29 3.76
N ILE A 237 4.14 6.71 2.58
CA ILE A 237 3.20 6.88 1.48
C ILE A 237 2.49 5.54 1.31
N TYR A 238 1.23 5.48 1.75
CA TYR A 238 0.37 4.34 1.54
C TYR A 238 -0.25 4.44 0.16
N MET A 239 0.24 3.60 -0.75
CA MET A 239 -0.14 3.59 -2.15
C MET A 239 -0.24 2.15 -2.64
N ALA A 240 -1.25 1.89 -3.44
CA ALA A 240 -1.47 0.62 -4.12
C ALA A 240 -1.70 0.86 -5.62
N THR A 241 -1.95 -0.21 -6.37
CA THR A 241 -2.35 -0.14 -7.79
C THR A 241 -3.61 0.71 -7.98
N GLU A 242 -4.45 0.67 -6.98
CA GLU A 242 -5.73 1.36 -6.90
C GLU A 242 -5.60 2.88 -6.75
N GLY A 243 -4.46 3.37 -6.24
CA GLY A 243 -4.19 4.80 -6.12
C GLY A 243 -3.41 5.20 -4.87
N LEU A 244 -3.43 6.51 -4.58
CA LEU A 244 -2.88 7.08 -3.37
C LEU A 244 -3.89 6.91 -2.24
N LEU A 245 -3.63 6.00 -1.32
CA LEU A 245 -4.53 5.65 -0.22
C LEU A 245 -4.30 6.48 1.04
N GLY A 246 -3.06 6.95 1.28
CA GLY A 246 -2.75 7.76 2.43
C GLY A 246 -1.32 8.30 2.46
N VAL A 247 -1.08 9.31 3.30
CA VAL A 247 0.25 9.91 3.52
C VAL A 247 0.41 10.30 4.97
N THR A 248 1.59 10.04 5.53
CA THR A 248 1.95 10.45 6.88
C THR A 248 2.14 11.98 6.97
N CYS A 249 1.47 12.62 7.91
CA CYS A 249 1.60 14.06 8.18
C CYS A 249 2.91 14.40 8.91
N ALA A 250 3.12 15.68 9.17
CA ALA A 250 4.31 16.17 9.89
C ALA A 250 4.42 15.67 11.35
N HIS A 251 3.31 15.19 11.92
CA HIS A 251 3.25 14.63 13.28
C HIS A 251 3.35 13.09 13.30
N GLY A 252 3.82 12.48 12.21
CA GLY A 252 4.03 11.02 12.14
C GLY A 252 2.77 10.17 12.03
N ARG A 253 1.56 10.78 11.81
CA ARG A 253 0.30 10.05 11.71
C ARG A 253 -0.08 9.85 10.24
N LEU A 254 -0.38 8.60 9.88
CA LEU A 254 -0.88 8.26 8.54
C LEU A 254 -2.35 8.68 8.42
N HIS A 255 -2.67 9.50 7.43
CA HIS A 255 -4.03 9.90 7.10
C HIS A 255 -4.47 9.32 5.77
N LEU A 256 -5.68 8.76 5.70
CA LEU A 256 -6.26 8.28 4.45
C LEU A 256 -6.51 9.44 3.47
N ALA A 257 -6.46 9.15 2.18
CA ALA A 257 -6.66 10.15 1.13
C ALA A 257 -8.15 10.38 0.84
N GLU A 258 -8.96 10.60 1.87
CA GLU A 258 -10.41 10.81 1.78
C GLU A 258 -10.82 12.07 0.99
N ASP A 259 -9.87 12.92 0.67
CA ASP A 259 -10.02 14.09 -0.21
C ASP A 259 -9.94 13.72 -1.71
N CYS A 260 -9.58 12.49 -2.03
CA CYS A 260 -9.53 11.93 -3.39
C CYS A 260 -10.52 10.80 -3.60
N MET A 261 -10.79 10.01 -2.56
CA MET A 261 -11.69 8.85 -2.62
C MET A 261 -12.50 8.72 -1.33
N HIS A 262 -13.62 8.04 -1.43
CA HIS A 262 -14.43 7.64 -0.29
C HIS A 262 -13.93 6.30 0.24
N PHE A 263 -13.86 6.17 1.57
CA PHE A 263 -13.57 4.93 2.28
C PHE A 263 -14.77 4.52 3.12
N SER A 264 -15.27 3.32 2.90
CA SER A 264 -16.07 2.57 3.87
C SER A 264 -15.28 1.37 4.36
N PHE A 265 -15.73 0.72 5.42
CA PHE A 265 -14.94 -0.31 6.08
C PHE A 265 -15.80 -1.53 6.37
N GLU A 266 -15.23 -2.70 6.11
CA GLU A 266 -15.73 -3.97 6.61
C GLU A 266 -14.99 -4.27 7.92
N GLU A 267 -15.73 -4.36 9.02
CA GLU A 267 -15.17 -4.68 10.34
C GLU A 267 -14.71 -6.13 10.40
N LYS A 268 -13.53 -6.33 10.98
CA LYS A 268 -12.90 -7.63 11.19
C LYS A 268 -12.62 -7.85 12.67
N ALA A 269 -12.41 -9.10 13.05
CA ALA A 269 -12.04 -9.45 14.42
C ALA A 269 -10.80 -8.67 14.91
N GLY A 270 -10.71 -8.44 16.22
CA GLY A 270 -9.59 -7.73 16.83
C GLY A 270 -9.54 -6.23 16.56
N GLY A 271 -10.68 -5.60 16.19
CA GLY A 271 -10.76 -4.16 15.88
C GLY A 271 -10.02 -3.77 14.62
N LEU A 272 -9.88 -4.70 13.69
CA LEU A 272 -9.33 -4.46 12.36
C LEU A 272 -10.42 -4.05 11.40
N SER A 273 -10.04 -3.31 10.37
CA SER A 273 -10.96 -2.83 9.34
C SER A 273 -10.36 -3.07 7.97
N LEU A 274 -11.18 -3.53 7.05
CA LEU A 274 -10.83 -3.76 5.66
C LEU A 274 -11.44 -2.66 4.81
N PRO A 275 -10.62 -1.83 4.11
CA PRO A 275 -11.15 -0.70 3.39
C PRO A 275 -11.85 -1.11 2.09
N ILE A 276 -12.97 -0.46 1.82
CA ILE A 276 -13.70 -0.49 0.56
C ILE A 276 -13.65 0.92 0.01
N ILE A 277 -13.08 1.09 -1.18
CA ILE A 277 -12.84 2.42 -1.77
C ILE A 277 -13.78 2.72 -2.93
N SER A 278 -14.12 4.01 -3.06
CA SER A 278 -14.76 4.56 -4.26
C SER A 278 -14.00 5.82 -4.68
N ASP A 279 -13.25 5.73 -5.78
CA ASP A 279 -12.34 6.79 -6.22
C ASP A 279 -13.04 7.80 -7.11
N PHE A 280 -13.57 8.87 -6.52
CA PHE A 280 -14.23 9.96 -7.24
C PHE A 280 -13.24 10.96 -7.89
N SER A 281 -11.95 10.70 -7.82
CA SER A 281 -10.94 11.52 -8.50
C SER A 281 -10.59 10.99 -9.90
N ARG A 282 -11.02 9.77 -10.24
CA ARG A 282 -10.72 9.08 -11.50
C ARG A 282 -11.98 8.85 -12.32
N ASN A 283 -11.86 9.10 -13.63
CA ASN A 283 -12.95 8.99 -14.59
C ASN A 283 -12.59 8.14 -15.82
N THR A 284 -11.33 7.74 -15.96
CA THR A 284 -10.88 6.84 -17.04
C THR A 284 -11.17 5.39 -16.70
N GLN A 285 -10.83 4.99 -15.49
CA GLN A 285 -11.20 3.71 -14.91
C GLN A 285 -12.04 4.00 -13.65
N ILE A 286 -13.21 3.40 -13.58
CA ILE A 286 -14.14 3.58 -12.46
C ILE A 286 -13.90 2.47 -11.44
N MET A 287 -13.58 2.88 -10.23
CA MET A 287 -13.45 1.98 -9.08
C MET A 287 -14.47 2.42 -8.03
N ALA A 288 -15.58 1.69 -7.95
CA ALA A 288 -16.68 1.95 -7.05
C ALA A 288 -16.90 0.74 -6.15
N ARG A 289 -16.95 0.95 -4.85
CA ARG A 289 -17.02 -0.11 -3.81
C ARG A 289 -15.99 -1.23 -4.01
N TYR A 290 -14.77 -0.84 -4.37
CA TYR A 290 -13.68 -1.79 -4.57
C TYR A 290 -13.08 -2.18 -3.21
N ARG A 291 -13.18 -3.46 -2.87
CA ARG A 291 -12.66 -4.05 -1.65
C ARG A 291 -11.14 -4.21 -1.74
N LEU A 292 -10.41 -3.55 -0.86
CA LEU A 292 -8.98 -3.75 -0.71
C LEU A 292 -8.70 -4.99 0.12
N ASN A 293 -7.46 -5.42 0.14
CA ASN A 293 -7.00 -6.61 0.85
C ASN A 293 -6.12 -6.26 2.06
N ASP A 294 -5.97 -4.97 2.38
CA ASP A 294 -5.13 -4.53 3.48
C ASP A 294 -5.96 -4.42 4.77
N LEU A 295 -5.46 -5.00 5.85
CA LEU A 295 -6.03 -4.92 7.18
C LEU A 295 -5.49 -3.68 7.90
N LEU A 296 -6.37 -2.79 8.30
CA LEU A 296 -6.04 -1.54 8.95
C LEU A 296 -6.52 -1.51 10.40
N ARG A 297 -5.73 -0.92 11.27
CA ARG A 297 -6.16 -0.46 12.58
C ARG A 297 -6.42 1.03 12.49
N LEU A 298 -7.69 1.43 12.61
CA LEU A 298 -8.08 2.82 12.50
C LEU A 298 -7.81 3.57 13.80
N GLY A 299 -7.30 4.79 13.69
CA GLY A 299 -7.09 5.66 14.84
C GLY A 299 -8.37 6.38 15.24
N SER A 300 -8.67 6.40 16.54
CA SER A 300 -9.83 7.11 17.13
C SER A 300 -9.51 8.51 17.62
N LYS A 301 -8.23 8.83 17.90
CA LYS A 301 -7.79 10.11 18.44
C LYS A 301 -7.45 11.09 17.33
N GLY A 302 -7.86 12.36 17.46
CA GLY A 302 -7.50 13.43 16.54
C GLY A 302 -5.98 13.62 16.42
N CYS A 303 -5.53 14.18 15.29
CA CYS A 303 -4.12 14.51 15.06
C CYS A 303 -3.82 15.97 15.37
N PRO A 304 -2.69 16.29 16.02
CA PRO A 304 -2.27 17.69 16.23
C PRO A 304 -2.11 18.50 14.93
N CYS A 305 -1.98 17.85 13.75
CA CYS A 305 -1.96 18.55 12.47
C CYS A 305 -3.30 19.20 12.10
N GLY A 306 -4.38 18.91 12.84
CA GLY A 306 -5.72 19.42 12.62
C GLY A 306 -6.44 18.82 11.39
N SER A 307 -5.83 17.87 10.67
CA SER A 307 -6.45 17.26 9.50
C SER A 307 -7.78 16.58 9.86
N PRO A 308 -8.85 16.78 9.08
CA PRO A 308 -10.12 16.09 9.28
C PRO A 308 -10.13 14.66 8.76
N LEU A 309 -9.04 14.23 8.09
CA LEU A 309 -8.94 12.92 7.44
C LEU A 309 -8.78 11.79 8.46
N GLN A 310 -9.36 10.63 8.16
CA GLN A 310 -9.25 9.42 8.97
C GLN A 310 -7.78 9.03 9.19
N ILE A 311 -7.44 8.73 10.42
CA ILE A 311 -6.11 8.26 10.81
C ILE A 311 -6.07 6.73 10.73
N VAL A 312 -4.94 6.22 10.28
CA VAL A 312 -4.57 4.81 10.38
C VAL A 312 -3.43 4.71 11.38
N ASP A 313 -3.65 3.97 12.46
CA ASP A 313 -2.62 3.72 13.47
C ASP A 313 -1.63 2.66 13.00
N GLU A 314 -2.10 1.66 12.24
CA GLU A 314 -1.26 0.59 11.70
C GLU A 314 -1.86 -0.02 10.43
N ILE A 315 -1.01 -0.31 9.44
CA ILE A 315 -1.29 -1.26 8.37
C ILE A 315 -0.79 -2.62 8.85
N VAL A 316 -1.73 -3.47 9.29
CA VAL A 316 -1.43 -4.73 9.99
C VAL A 316 -0.81 -5.76 9.02
N GLY A 317 -1.35 -5.86 7.83
CA GLY A 317 -0.95 -6.79 6.78
C GLY A 317 -2.05 -6.96 5.77
N ARG A 318 -2.14 -8.12 5.15
CA ARG A 318 -3.19 -8.44 4.19
C ARG A 318 -4.13 -9.51 4.72
N GLU A 319 -5.38 -9.47 4.35
CA GLU A 319 -6.37 -10.51 4.67
C GLU A 319 -5.94 -11.87 4.09
N ASP A 320 -5.37 -11.88 2.88
CA ASP A 320 -4.81 -13.11 2.27
C ASP A 320 -3.66 -13.73 3.08
N ASP A 321 -3.06 -12.98 3.98
CA ASP A 321 -1.94 -13.42 4.82
C ASP A 321 -2.39 -13.85 6.24
N ILE A 322 -3.69 -13.80 6.56
CA ILE A 322 -4.23 -14.42 7.78
C ILE A 322 -4.00 -15.93 7.68
N PHE A 323 -3.37 -16.52 8.71
CA PHE A 323 -3.22 -17.97 8.78
C PHE A 323 -4.48 -18.61 9.36
N TYR A 324 -4.92 -19.69 8.75
CA TYR A 324 -6.00 -20.55 9.23
C TYR A 324 -5.41 -21.88 9.64
N LEU A 325 -5.33 -22.13 10.95
CA LEU A 325 -4.68 -23.31 11.51
C LEU A 325 -5.71 -24.18 12.23
N GLY A 326 -5.52 -25.48 12.19
CA GLY A 326 -6.44 -26.43 12.84
C GLY A 326 -6.34 -26.33 14.36
N GLY A 327 -7.45 -25.99 14.99
CA GLY A 327 -7.60 -26.00 16.46
C GLY A 327 -7.86 -27.37 17.04
N ASP A 328 -7.79 -27.46 18.37
CA ASP A 328 -8.02 -28.68 19.16
C ASP A 328 -9.45 -29.20 19.05
N ASP A 329 -10.38 -28.30 18.76
CA ASP A 329 -11.81 -28.60 18.54
C ASP A 329 -12.13 -29.07 17.11
N GLY A 330 -11.11 -29.17 16.25
CA GLY A 330 -11.25 -29.54 14.84
C GLY A 330 -11.59 -28.36 13.92
N GLY A 331 -11.92 -27.18 14.46
CA GLY A 331 -12.17 -25.93 13.74
C GLY A 331 -10.92 -25.31 13.17
N LEU A 332 -11.05 -24.09 12.64
CA LEU A 332 -9.93 -23.27 12.19
C LEU A 332 -9.76 -22.08 13.14
N VAL A 333 -8.53 -21.84 13.55
CA VAL A 333 -8.11 -20.68 14.33
C VAL A 333 -7.43 -19.69 13.41
N GLU A 334 -7.86 -18.43 13.49
CA GLU A 334 -7.28 -17.32 12.71
C GLU A 334 -6.12 -16.70 13.47
N LEU A 335 -4.95 -16.59 12.83
CA LEU A 335 -3.82 -15.80 13.32
C LEU A 335 -3.51 -14.69 12.34
N THR A 336 -3.56 -13.45 12.83
CA THR A 336 -3.29 -12.25 12.03
C THR A 336 -1.81 -12.09 11.68
N PRO A 337 -1.47 -11.45 10.54
CA PRO A 337 -0.09 -11.29 10.12
C PRO A 337 0.80 -10.54 11.12
N ASP A 338 0.26 -9.59 11.87
CA ASP A 338 1.00 -8.84 12.89
C ASP A 338 1.39 -9.71 14.09
N LEU A 339 0.48 -10.57 14.56
CA LEU A 339 0.74 -11.48 15.66
C LEU A 339 1.88 -12.46 15.31
N LEU A 340 1.78 -13.06 14.12
CA LEU A 340 2.81 -14.00 13.62
C LEU A 340 4.16 -13.31 13.43
N ARG A 341 4.15 -12.15 12.80
CA ARG A 341 5.36 -11.35 12.56
C ARG A 341 6.01 -10.91 13.86
N ASN A 342 5.24 -10.35 14.79
CA ASN A 342 5.76 -9.87 16.06
C ASN A 342 6.40 -11.01 16.85
N THR A 343 5.82 -12.21 16.83
CA THR A 343 6.40 -13.40 17.46
C THR A 343 7.80 -13.71 16.94
N VAL A 344 8.04 -13.54 15.62
CA VAL A 344 9.38 -13.76 15.06
C VAL A 344 10.33 -12.61 15.42
N VAL A 345 9.92 -11.36 15.22
CA VAL A 345 10.77 -10.17 15.45
C VAL A 345 11.14 -10.00 16.93
N ASP A 346 10.18 -10.24 17.83
CA ASP A 346 10.42 -10.12 19.29
C ASP A 346 11.30 -11.25 19.83
N SER A 347 11.52 -12.30 19.06
CA SER A 347 12.43 -13.37 19.45
C SER A 347 13.89 -12.92 19.50
N ASP A 348 14.31 -12.12 18.53
CA ASP A 348 15.66 -11.56 18.49
C ASP A 348 15.73 -10.32 17.59
N ARG A 349 16.36 -9.24 18.08
CA ARG A 349 16.51 -7.98 17.35
C ARG A 349 17.41 -8.06 16.12
N GLY A 350 18.22 -9.11 15.99
CA GLY A 350 19.05 -9.36 14.81
C GLY A 350 18.29 -9.97 13.63
N ILE A 351 17.01 -10.34 13.80
CA ILE A 351 16.19 -10.85 12.72
C ILE A 351 15.56 -9.68 11.97
N LEU A 352 16.25 -9.18 10.96
CA LEU A 352 15.78 -8.07 10.14
C LEU A 352 14.92 -8.55 8.96
N ASP A 353 15.33 -9.65 8.33
CA ASP A 353 14.64 -10.24 7.20
C ASP A 353 14.28 -11.70 7.48
N PHE A 354 13.02 -12.05 7.21
CA PHE A 354 12.50 -13.41 7.33
C PHE A 354 11.25 -13.57 6.47
N LYS A 355 10.82 -14.83 6.30
CA LYS A 355 9.55 -15.14 5.68
C LYS A 355 8.92 -16.32 6.41
N LEU A 356 7.71 -16.14 6.91
CA LEU A 356 6.90 -17.19 7.54
C LEU A 356 5.76 -17.54 6.60
N VAL A 357 5.67 -18.78 6.17
CA VAL A 357 4.72 -19.26 5.17
C VAL A 357 3.86 -20.37 5.73
N GLN A 358 2.54 -20.23 5.64
CA GLN A 358 1.63 -21.35 5.83
C GLN A 358 1.52 -22.15 4.53
N THR A 359 2.05 -23.38 4.53
CA THR A 359 2.06 -24.28 3.37
C THR A 359 1.01 -25.39 3.45
N GLY A 360 0.38 -25.58 4.61
CA GLY A 360 -0.67 -26.55 4.85
C GLY A 360 -1.50 -26.19 6.08
N ARG A 361 -2.57 -26.95 6.36
CA ARG A 361 -3.47 -26.67 7.50
C ARG A 361 -2.69 -26.43 8.81
N ASN A 362 -1.66 -27.25 9.10
CA ASN A 362 -0.82 -27.12 10.29
C ASN A 362 0.68 -27.19 9.93
N LYS A 363 1.06 -26.72 8.73
CA LYS A 363 2.45 -26.70 8.26
C LYS A 363 2.91 -25.26 8.06
N LEU A 364 3.93 -24.87 8.80
CA LEU A 364 4.57 -23.57 8.71
C LEU A 364 6.02 -23.74 8.27
N MET A 365 6.46 -22.89 7.38
CA MET A 365 7.83 -22.82 6.92
C MET A 365 8.40 -21.43 7.27
N LEU A 366 9.43 -21.41 8.11
CA LEU A 366 10.11 -20.20 8.53
C LEU A 366 11.45 -20.08 7.80
N HIS A 367 11.55 -19.11 6.92
CA HIS A 367 12.77 -18.79 6.21
C HIS A 367 13.57 -17.75 7.00
N LEU A 368 14.83 -18.06 7.32
CA LEU A 368 15.75 -17.16 8.01
C LEU A 368 17.09 -17.10 7.26
N PRO A 369 17.76 -15.92 7.21
CA PRO A 369 19.10 -15.79 6.65
C PRO A 369 20.10 -16.74 7.30
N LEU A 370 21.12 -17.18 6.56
CA LEU A 370 22.21 -18.02 7.10
C LEU A 370 22.97 -17.35 8.25
N SER A 371 23.01 -16.03 8.25
CA SER A 371 23.65 -15.25 9.33
C SER A 371 22.97 -15.38 10.69
N VAL A 372 21.71 -15.86 10.74
CA VAL A 372 20.98 -16.11 12.00
C VAL A 372 21.51 -17.39 12.64
N SER A 373 22.03 -17.29 13.87
CA SER A 373 22.61 -18.42 14.61
C SER A 373 21.59 -19.53 14.93
N GLN A 374 22.06 -20.77 15.12
CA GLN A 374 21.18 -21.89 15.44
C GLN A 374 20.39 -21.66 16.74
N ALA A 375 21.01 -21.05 17.74
CA ALA A 375 20.34 -20.73 19.02
C ALA A 375 19.13 -19.77 18.80
N VAL A 376 19.30 -18.77 17.93
CA VAL A 376 18.21 -17.84 17.58
C VAL A 376 17.13 -18.55 16.76
N ARG A 377 17.49 -19.42 15.81
CA ARG A 377 16.54 -20.26 15.04
C ARG A 377 15.67 -21.11 15.96
N ASP A 378 16.30 -21.77 16.95
CA ASP A 378 15.59 -22.60 17.92
C ASP A 378 14.68 -21.77 18.84
N LYS A 379 15.14 -20.58 19.25
CA LYS A 379 14.33 -19.65 20.04
C LYS A 379 13.09 -19.17 19.28
N VAL A 380 13.21 -18.79 18.01
CA VAL A 380 12.07 -18.38 17.18
C VAL A 380 11.08 -19.54 17.02
N ARG A 381 11.59 -20.72 16.70
CA ARG A 381 10.75 -21.94 16.60
C ARG A 381 9.99 -22.22 17.90
N GLY A 382 10.66 -22.09 19.05
CA GLY A 382 10.04 -22.25 20.37
C GLY A 382 8.96 -21.20 20.64
N ASN A 383 9.21 -19.94 20.31
CA ASN A 383 8.23 -18.86 20.50
C ASN A 383 7.01 -19.02 19.58
N LEU A 384 7.19 -19.45 18.34
CA LEU A 384 6.07 -19.81 17.46
C LEU A 384 5.28 -20.99 18.01
N ALA A 385 5.94 -22.06 18.49
CA ALA A 385 5.27 -23.19 19.10
C ALA A 385 4.44 -22.76 20.33
N ASN A 386 5.01 -21.88 21.18
CA ASN A 386 4.30 -21.34 22.35
C ASN A 386 3.09 -20.47 21.94
N LEU A 387 3.21 -19.68 20.86
CA LEU A 387 2.07 -18.93 20.31
C LEU A 387 0.96 -19.88 19.89
N LEU A 388 1.29 -20.90 19.09
CA LEU A 388 0.32 -21.88 18.59
C LEU A 388 -0.37 -22.62 19.73
N GLN A 389 0.37 -23.03 20.75
CA GLN A 389 -0.18 -23.69 21.94
C GLN A 389 -1.16 -22.79 22.72
N ARG A 390 -0.82 -21.49 22.89
CA ARG A 390 -1.73 -20.51 23.55
C ARG A 390 -3.06 -20.33 22.82
N HIS A 391 -3.04 -20.51 21.51
CA HIS A 391 -4.23 -20.44 20.66
C HIS A 391 -4.89 -21.81 20.43
N MET A 392 -4.54 -22.83 21.25
CA MET A 392 -5.10 -24.19 21.17
C MET A 392 -4.99 -24.81 19.76
N ILE A 393 -3.86 -24.52 19.09
CA ILE A 393 -3.55 -25.07 17.77
C ILE A 393 -2.65 -26.28 17.95
N LEU A 394 -3.19 -27.44 17.60
CA LEU A 394 -2.52 -28.74 17.76
C LEU A 394 -1.40 -28.92 16.71
N GLN A 395 -0.32 -29.57 17.17
CA GLN A 395 0.71 -30.24 16.36
C GLN A 395 1.05 -29.54 15.02
N SER A 396 1.38 -28.24 15.08
CA SER A 396 1.88 -27.55 13.91
C SER A 396 3.36 -27.78 13.75
N ALA A 397 3.77 -28.30 12.61
CA ALA A 397 5.18 -28.42 12.26
C ALA A 397 5.72 -27.05 11.79
N VAL A 398 6.70 -26.50 12.52
CA VAL A 398 7.45 -25.32 12.11
C VAL A 398 8.81 -25.79 11.57
N GLU A 399 8.94 -25.82 10.25
CA GLU A 399 10.19 -26.12 9.57
C GLU A 399 10.99 -24.83 9.37
N VAL A 400 12.28 -24.85 9.71
CA VAL A 400 13.18 -23.70 9.52
C VAL A 400 14.08 -23.97 8.33
N VAL A 401 14.04 -23.09 7.36
CA VAL A 401 14.79 -23.17 6.10
C VAL A 401 15.57 -21.91 5.83
N GLU A 402 16.50 -21.93 4.89
CA GLU A 402 17.25 -20.76 4.47
C GLU A 402 16.36 -19.74 3.74
N LEU A 403 16.52 -18.47 4.07
CA LEU A 403 15.96 -17.36 3.30
C LEU A 403 16.90 -17.02 2.14
N ILE A 404 16.45 -17.26 0.93
CA ILE A 404 17.14 -16.80 -0.28
C ILE A 404 16.54 -15.44 -0.66
N PRO A 405 17.30 -14.33 -0.53
CA PRO A 405 16.81 -13.02 -0.91
C PRO A 405 16.57 -12.92 -2.42
N ASP A 406 15.42 -12.39 -2.82
CA ASP A 406 15.13 -12.01 -4.20
C ASP A 406 14.94 -10.48 -4.25
N PRO A 407 15.93 -9.72 -4.79
CA PRO A 407 15.84 -8.26 -4.87
C PRO A 407 14.70 -7.76 -5.73
N SER A 408 14.27 -8.55 -6.72
CA SER A 408 13.18 -8.19 -7.65
C SER A 408 11.80 -8.29 -7.01
N MET A 409 11.68 -9.00 -5.88
CA MET A 409 10.41 -9.27 -5.22
C MET A 409 10.26 -8.49 -3.92
N LYS A 410 9.04 -8.00 -3.67
CA LYS A 410 8.69 -7.41 -2.38
C LYS A 410 8.82 -8.45 -1.27
N LEU A 411 9.41 -8.05 -0.15
CA LEU A 411 9.49 -8.92 1.03
C LEU A 411 8.13 -8.97 1.72
N ARG A 412 7.42 -10.09 1.55
CA ARG A 412 6.24 -10.44 2.34
C ARG A 412 6.70 -11.34 3.50
N ARG A 413 6.77 -10.76 4.70
CA ARG A 413 7.27 -11.48 5.88
C ARG A 413 6.33 -12.58 6.38
N VAL A 414 5.02 -12.40 6.19
CA VAL A 414 4.00 -13.44 6.49
C VAL A 414 3.22 -13.69 5.21
N MET A 415 3.02 -14.94 4.85
CA MET A 415 2.34 -15.30 3.62
C MET A 415 1.59 -16.63 3.78
N ARG A 416 0.31 -16.65 3.45
CA ARG A 416 -0.46 -17.87 3.35
C ARG A 416 -0.48 -18.39 1.90
N GLN A 417 -0.03 -19.61 1.70
CA GLN A 417 -0.13 -20.35 0.44
C GLN A 417 -1.25 -21.38 0.44
N TRP A 418 -1.50 -21.96 1.64
CA TRP A 418 -2.58 -22.91 1.80
C TRP A 418 -3.93 -22.21 1.91
N ARG A 419 -4.95 -22.73 1.26
CA ARG A 419 -6.34 -22.24 1.35
C ARG A 419 -7.22 -23.33 1.96
N PRO A 420 -8.06 -22.97 2.94
CA PRO A 420 -9.13 -23.88 3.39
C PRO A 420 -10.06 -24.20 2.22
N SER A 421 -10.62 -25.40 2.17
CA SER A 421 -11.71 -25.73 1.24
C SER A 421 -12.99 -24.97 1.63
N ASP A 422 -13.82 -24.63 0.64
CA ASP A 422 -15.00 -23.75 0.81
C ASP A 422 -16.00 -24.17 1.89
N GLY A 423 -15.97 -25.42 2.37
CA GLY A 423 -16.79 -25.92 3.49
C GLY A 423 -16.16 -25.76 4.90
N GLN A 424 -14.92 -25.26 4.99
CA GLN A 424 -14.19 -25.16 6.28
C GLN A 424 -14.19 -23.74 6.89
N LEU A 425 -14.69 -22.75 6.16
CA LEU A 425 -14.80 -21.35 6.61
C LEU A 425 -16.14 -21.02 7.27
N THR A 426 -16.82 -21.98 7.90
CA THR A 426 -17.98 -21.66 8.71
C THR A 426 -17.52 -20.88 9.94
N CYS A 427 -17.80 -19.58 9.94
CA CYS A 427 -17.54 -18.65 11.02
C CYS A 427 -18.05 -19.18 12.35
N GLN A 428 -17.15 -19.50 13.26
CA GLN A 428 -17.50 -19.47 14.69
C GLN A 428 -17.45 -18.00 15.12
N ASN A 429 -18.64 -17.43 15.36
CA ASN A 429 -18.80 -16.13 15.99
C ASN A 429 -18.11 -16.15 17.35
N TRP A 430 -17.13 -15.28 17.53
CA TRP A 430 -16.59 -14.98 18.84
C TRP A 430 -17.57 -14.05 19.56
N SER A 431 -18.20 -14.55 20.58
CA SER A 431 -18.91 -13.77 21.60
C SER A 431 -17.92 -13.10 22.57
#